data_3646228df2d9addc6f5e73a4d1c9fbcf
#
_entry.id   3646228df2d9addc6f5e73a4d1c9fbcf
#
_cell.length_a   1.000
_cell.length_b   1.000
_cell.length_c   1.000
_cell.angle_alpha   90.00
_cell.angle_beta   90.00
_cell.angle_gamma   90.00
#
_symmetry.space_group_name_H-M   'P 1'
#
loop_
_entity.id
_entity.type
_entity.pdbx_description
1 polymer ?
#
loop_
_entity_poly.entity_id
_entity_poly.type
_entity_poly.pdbx_seq_one_letter_code
_entity_poly.pdbx_strand_id
1 'polypeptide(L)'
;MTFRRLAIIFASTASVAVLAQAPQEPDWKKLEDETMRHYQAVLRLDSRNPPGNEVVVAEYVKGVLDKEGIPAQIVGSDPKRPNLIARIKGNGKKRPLLVMGHSDTVTTDEAKWTHPPLSATRDGGYVYGRGTIDDKDNLTAGLMTMLLLKRLNVPLDRDVIFVSESGEEGSSGVGIGYLVKEHFPEIDAEYCLAEGGGVTRIGGQVK
;
A
#
# COMPACT_ATOMS: atom_id res chain seq x y z
N MET A 1 -75.76 -0.43 29.24
CA MET A 1 -74.39 -0.20 29.77
C MET A 1 -73.44 -1.21 29.17
N THR A 2 -72.65 -0.76 28.16
CA THR A 2 -71.77 -1.66 27.40
C THR A 2 -70.32 -1.33 27.74
N PHE A 3 -69.67 -2.23 28.46
CA PHE A 3 -68.24 -2.08 28.80
C PHE A 3 -67.34 -2.45 27.61
N ARG A 4 -66.68 -1.44 27.05
CA ARG A 4 -65.57 -1.64 26.07
C ARG A 4 -64.29 -2.04 26.83
N ARG A 5 -63.77 -3.25 26.56
CA ARG A 5 -62.46 -3.71 27.05
C ARG A 5 -61.38 -3.10 26.14
N LEU A 6 -60.52 -2.27 26.72
CA LEU A 6 -59.32 -1.75 26.08
C LEU A 6 -58.23 -2.80 26.18
N ALA A 7 -57.79 -3.33 25.05
CA ALA A 7 -56.63 -4.22 24.99
C ALA A 7 -55.35 -3.39 24.80
N ILE A 8 -54.46 -3.40 25.78
CA ILE A 8 -53.13 -2.78 25.69
C ILE A 8 -52.18 -3.81 25.11
N ILE A 9 -51.69 -3.56 23.90
CA ILE A 9 -50.63 -4.38 23.27
C ILE A 9 -49.29 -3.83 23.72
N PHE A 10 -48.55 -4.59 24.50
CA PHE A 10 -47.16 -4.31 24.82
C PHE A 10 -46.31 -4.79 23.65
N ALA A 11 -45.74 -3.85 22.87
CA ALA A 11 -44.72 -4.12 21.88
C ALA A 11 -43.34 -4.17 22.59
N SER A 12 -42.83 -5.37 22.82
CA SER A 12 -41.47 -5.57 23.33
C SER A 12 -40.47 -5.33 22.16
N THR A 13 -39.76 -4.23 22.18
CA THR A 13 -38.61 -4.00 21.31
C THR A 13 -37.41 -4.78 21.84
N ALA A 14 -37.09 -5.89 21.18
CA ALA A 14 -35.86 -6.61 21.47
C ALA A 14 -34.68 -5.79 20.86
N SER A 15 -33.90 -5.16 21.75
CA SER A 15 -32.65 -4.52 21.35
C SER A 15 -31.62 -5.63 21.06
N VAL A 16 -31.29 -5.84 19.78
CA VAL A 16 -30.18 -6.70 19.40
C VAL A 16 -28.89 -5.93 19.70
N ALA A 17 -28.22 -6.28 20.78
CA ALA A 17 -26.87 -5.81 21.05
C ALA A 17 -25.94 -6.45 20.02
N VAL A 18 -25.48 -5.66 19.06
CA VAL A 18 -24.36 -6.06 18.19
C VAL A 18 -23.11 -6.07 19.07
N LEU A 19 -22.73 -7.24 19.52
CA LEU A 19 -21.44 -7.44 20.18
C LEU A 19 -20.36 -7.14 19.11
N ALA A 20 -19.63 -6.05 19.29
CA ALA A 20 -18.45 -5.77 18.49
C ALA A 20 -17.48 -6.95 18.68
N GLN A 21 -17.27 -7.72 17.62
CA GLN A 21 -16.30 -8.81 17.63
C GLN A 21 -14.92 -8.23 17.91
N ALA A 22 -14.20 -8.79 18.88
CA ALA A 22 -12.80 -8.39 19.11
C ALA A 22 -12.01 -8.53 17.81
N PRO A 23 -11.05 -7.62 17.55
CA PRO A 23 -10.22 -7.72 16.34
C PRO A 23 -9.61 -9.13 16.26
N GLN A 24 -9.81 -9.80 15.13
CA GLN A 24 -9.23 -11.11 14.92
C GLN A 24 -7.73 -10.94 14.71
N GLU A 25 -6.92 -11.60 15.53
CA GLU A 25 -5.46 -11.63 15.38
C GLU A 25 -5.11 -12.27 14.02
N PRO A 26 -4.20 -11.66 13.24
CA PRO A 26 -3.76 -12.24 11.98
C PRO A 26 -3.00 -13.57 12.20
N ASP A 27 -3.13 -14.50 11.27
CA ASP A 27 -2.21 -15.65 11.18
C ASP A 27 -0.84 -15.13 10.64
N TRP A 28 0.02 -14.74 11.56
CA TRP A 28 1.31 -14.11 11.25
C TRP A 28 2.18 -14.97 10.35
N LYS A 29 2.13 -16.30 10.48
CA LYS A 29 2.92 -17.20 9.63
C LYS A 29 2.43 -17.19 8.18
N LYS A 30 1.12 -17.27 7.97
CA LYS A 30 0.55 -17.15 6.61
C LYS A 30 0.81 -15.78 6.01
N LEU A 31 0.75 -14.74 6.84
CA LEU A 31 1.02 -13.38 6.41
C LEU A 31 2.48 -13.19 6.00
N GLU A 32 3.43 -13.74 6.74
CA GLU A 32 4.85 -13.74 6.38
C GLU A 32 5.07 -14.43 5.03
N ASP A 33 4.50 -15.62 4.84
CA ASP A 33 4.61 -16.38 3.58
C ASP A 33 3.98 -15.61 2.41
N GLU A 34 2.84 -14.94 2.63
CA GLU A 34 2.18 -14.12 1.62
C GLU A 34 2.98 -12.88 1.29
N THR A 35 3.46 -12.15 2.29
CA THR A 35 4.33 -10.99 2.14
C THR A 35 5.56 -11.35 1.30
N MET A 36 6.21 -12.44 1.64
CA MET A 36 7.38 -12.91 0.90
C MET A 36 7.05 -13.28 -0.56
N ARG A 37 5.88 -13.87 -0.83
CA ARG A 37 5.45 -14.16 -2.21
C ARG A 37 5.27 -12.88 -3.02
N HIS A 38 4.59 -11.87 -2.46
CA HIS A 38 4.39 -10.59 -3.13
C HIS A 38 5.72 -9.85 -3.31
N TYR A 39 6.54 -9.82 -2.29
CA TYR A 39 7.85 -9.19 -2.35
C TYR A 39 8.74 -9.79 -3.44
N GLN A 40 8.90 -11.12 -3.46
CA GLN A 40 9.68 -11.79 -4.51
C GLN A 40 9.04 -11.61 -5.90
N ALA A 41 7.72 -11.55 -6.01
CA ALA A 41 7.05 -11.31 -7.29
C ALA A 41 7.37 -9.91 -7.81
N VAL A 42 7.26 -8.88 -6.98
CA VAL A 42 7.58 -7.48 -7.35
C VAL A 42 9.06 -7.31 -7.68
N LEU A 43 9.95 -7.96 -6.93
CA LEU A 43 11.41 -7.93 -7.20
C LEU A 43 11.79 -8.49 -8.57
N ARG A 44 11.03 -9.48 -9.08
CA ARG A 44 11.28 -10.09 -10.41
C ARG A 44 10.80 -9.23 -11.56
N LEU A 45 9.97 -8.24 -11.32
CA LEU A 45 9.48 -7.34 -12.35
C LEU A 45 10.56 -6.31 -12.69
N ASP A 46 10.96 -6.28 -13.96
CA ASP A 46 11.97 -5.35 -14.43
C ASP A 46 11.38 -3.96 -14.65
N SER A 47 11.63 -3.09 -13.70
CA SER A 47 11.25 -1.67 -13.71
C SER A 47 12.47 -0.76 -13.57
N ARG A 48 13.63 -1.21 -14.07
CA ARG A 48 14.88 -0.43 -14.03
C ARG A 48 14.75 0.87 -14.81
N ASN A 49 15.21 1.95 -14.22
CA ASN A 49 15.18 3.30 -14.76
C ASN A 49 16.62 3.84 -14.97
N PRO A 50 17.06 4.26 -16.17
CA PRO A 50 16.34 4.15 -17.44
C PRO A 50 16.22 2.72 -17.99
N PRO A 51 15.29 2.44 -18.95
CA PRO A 51 14.33 3.37 -19.54
C PRO A 51 13.05 3.57 -18.70
N GLY A 52 12.81 2.74 -17.67
CA GLY A 52 11.57 2.66 -16.93
C GLY A 52 10.54 1.72 -17.58
N ASN A 53 9.83 0.94 -16.76
CA ASN A 53 8.76 0.03 -17.18
C ASN A 53 7.87 -0.28 -15.97
N GLU A 54 7.54 0.76 -15.22
CA GLU A 54 6.84 0.64 -13.94
C GLU A 54 5.41 0.10 -14.10
N VAL A 55 4.87 0.14 -15.33
CA VAL A 55 3.55 -0.46 -15.65
C VAL A 55 3.44 -1.91 -15.21
N VAL A 56 4.52 -2.71 -15.31
CA VAL A 56 4.48 -4.12 -14.89
C VAL A 56 4.27 -4.28 -13.38
N VAL A 57 4.78 -3.34 -12.59
CA VAL A 57 4.58 -3.30 -11.14
C VAL A 57 3.17 -2.79 -10.81
N ALA A 58 2.75 -1.69 -11.46
CA ALA A 58 1.43 -1.10 -11.26
C ALA A 58 0.31 -2.10 -11.59
N GLU A 59 0.41 -2.84 -12.69
CA GLU A 59 -0.55 -3.87 -13.08
C GLU A 59 -0.57 -5.04 -12.09
N TYR A 60 0.60 -5.51 -11.63
CA TYR A 60 0.68 -6.55 -10.62
C TYR A 60 0.00 -6.13 -9.32
N VAL A 61 0.35 -4.97 -8.79
CA VAL A 61 -0.21 -4.43 -7.55
C VAL A 61 -1.71 -4.23 -7.68
N LYS A 62 -2.15 -3.64 -8.81
CA LYS A 62 -3.59 -3.47 -9.09
C LYS A 62 -4.33 -4.81 -9.10
N GLY A 63 -3.77 -5.82 -9.76
CA GLY A 63 -4.38 -7.16 -9.82
C GLY A 63 -4.50 -7.83 -8.45
N VAL A 64 -3.59 -7.52 -7.50
CA VAL A 64 -3.70 -7.98 -6.10
C VAL A 64 -4.81 -7.22 -5.37
N LEU A 65 -4.84 -5.89 -5.47
CA LEU A 65 -5.84 -5.03 -4.82
C LEU A 65 -7.27 -5.32 -5.33
N ASP A 66 -7.43 -5.52 -6.64
CA ASP A 66 -8.73 -5.84 -7.26
C ASP A 66 -9.33 -7.15 -6.71
N LYS A 67 -8.50 -8.18 -6.47
CA LYS A 67 -8.95 -9.45 -5.86
C LYS A 67 -9.49 -9.28 -4.45
N GLU A 68 -9.01 -8.27 -3.73
CA GLU A 68 -9.48 -7.94 -2.37
C GLU A 68 -10.61 -6.90 -2.38
N GLY A 69 -11.05 -6.44 -3.57
CA GLY A 69 -12.06 -5.41 -3.70
C GLY A 69 -11.62 -4.06 -3.12
N ILE A 70 -10.33 -3.74 -3.24
CA ILE A 70 -9.76 -2.44 -2.88
C ILE A 70 -9.71 -1.57 -4.13
N PRO A 71 -10.42 -0.43 -4.19
CA PRO A 71 -10.40 0.44 -5.35
C PRO A 71 -8.98 0.95 -5.65
N ALA A 72 -8.52 0.77 -6.88
CA ALA A 72 -7.23 1.23 -7.34
C ALA A 72 -7.31 1.71 -8.80
N GLN A 73 -6.57 2.77 -9.11
CA GLN A 73 -6.44 3.32 -10.45
C GLN A 73 -4.98 3.43 -10.85
N ILE A 74 -4.71 3.23 -12.14
CA ILE A 74 -3.39 3.44 -12.74
C ILE A 74 -3.46 4.76 -13.51
N VAL A 75 -2.55 5.69 -13.19
CA VAL A 75 -2.50 7.05 -13.75
C VAL A 75 -1.08 7.41 -14.14
N GLY A 76 -0.89 8.07 -15.27
CA GLY A 76 0.45 8.46 -15.72
C GLY A 76 0.43 9.26 -17.01
N SER A 77 1.45 10.08 -17.23
CA SER A 77 1.70 10.78 -18.48
C SER A 77 2.39 9.89 -19.52
N ASP A 78 3.05 8.83 -19.08
CA ASP A 78 3.70 7.82 -19.91
C ASP A 78 3.03 6.45 -19.63
N PRO A 79 2.51 5.75 -20.65
CA PRO A 79 1.84 4.46 -20.48
C PRO A 79 2.77 3.33 -19.98
N LYS A 80 4.09 3.47 -20.12
CA LYS A 80 5.06 2.51 -19.57
C LYS A 80 5.46 2.83 -18.14
N ARG A 81 5.22 4.06 -17.71
CA ARG A 81 5.69 4.60 -16.44
C ARG A 81 4.56 5.18 -15.59
N PRO A 82 3.43 4.49 -15.45
CA PRO A 82 2.31 5.00 -14.67
C PRO A 82 2.52 4.76 -13.18
N ASN A 83 1.83 5.57 -12.39
CA ASN A 83 1.67 5.39 -10.95
C ASN A 83 0.38 4.60 -10.67
N LEU A 84 0.29 4.03 -9.48
CA LEU A 84 -0.95 3.45 -8.97
C LEU A 84 -1.39 4.21 -7.72
N ILE A 85 -2.67 4.54 -7.64
CA ILE A 85 -3.31 5.13 -6.46
C ILE A 85 -4.41 4.19 -6.00
N ALA A 86 -4.38 3.76 -4.73
CA ALA A 86 -5.43 2.98 -4.11
C ALA A 86 -5.92 3.66 -2.83
N ARG A 87 -7.18 3.42 -2.43
CA ARG A 87 -7.75 4.06 -1.25
C ARG A 87 -8.71 3.16 -0.49
N ILE A 88 -8.49 3.03 0.82
CA ILE A 88 -9.47 2.49 1.77
C ILE A 88 -10.12 3.67 2.49
N LYS A 89 -11.45 3.72 2.46
CA LYS A 89 -12.23 4.77 3.12
C LYS A 89 -12.29 4.54 4.62
N GLY A 90 -12.07 5.61 5.38
CA GLY A 90 -12.38 5.71 6.79
C GLY A 90 -13.71 6.43 7.04
N ASN A 91 -13.97 6.78 8.28
CA ASN A 91 -15.20 7.49 8.68
C ASN A 91 -15.12 9.02 8.50
N GLY A 92 -14.01 9.55 8.01
CA GLY A 92 -13.81 10.96 7.69
C GLY A 92 -13.59 11.88 8.89
N LYS A 93 -13.38 11.37 10.09
CA LYS A 93 -13.12 12.21 11.29
C LYS A 93 -11.75 12.90 11.22
N LYS A 94 -10.82 12.35 10.46
CA LYS A 94 -9.46 12.88 10.28
C LYS A 94 -9.12 12.96 8.80
N ARG A 95 -8.20 13.85 8.45
CA ARG A 95 -7.65 13.92 7.09
C ARG A 95 -6.91 12.62 6.75
N PRO A 96 -6.78 12.27 5.45
CA PRO A 96 -6.15 11.02 5.01
C PRO A 96 -4.71 10.83 5.51
N LEU A 97 -4.24 9.58 5.49
CA LEU A 97 -2.86 9.17 5.58
C LEU A 97 -2.44 8.63 4.21
N LEU A 98 -1.33 9.11 3.68
CA LEU A 98 -0.69 8.60 2.49
C LEU A 98 0.44 7.64 2.90
N VAL A 99 0.47 6.46 2.29
CA VAL A 99 1.57 5.49 2.35
C VAL A 99 2.07 5.32 0.93
N MET A 100 3.34 5.51 0.68
CA MET A 100 3.89 5.40 -0.67
C MET A 100 5.26 4.73 -0.67
N GLY A 101 5.54 4.05 -1.77
CA GLY A 101 6.83 3.52 -2.11
C GLY A 101 7.01 3.58 -3.63
N HIS A 102 8.24 3.72 -4.10
CA HIS A 102 8.48 3.76 -5.52
C HIS A 102 8.67 2.36 -6.14
N SER A 103 8.38 2.27 -7.41
CA SER A 103 8.33 1.00 -8.15
C SER A 103 9.49 0.81 -9.12
N ASP A 104 10.15 1.89 -9.51
CA ASP A 104 11.37 1.82 -10.32
C ASP A 104 12.59 1.46 -9.46
N THR A 105 13.67 1.16 -10.11
CA THR A 105 14.97 0.90 -9.49
C THR A 105 16.08 1.37 -10.43
N VAL A 106 17.25 1.69 -9.91
CA VAL A 106 18.42 1.97 -10.76
C VAL A 106 18.84 0.74 -11.56
N THR A 107 19.57 0.97 -12.62
CA THR A 107 20.15 -0.07 -13.48
C THR A 107 21.18 -0.94 -12.74
N THR A 108 21.53 -2.08 -13.33
CA THR A 108 22.47 -3.05 -12.75
C THR A 108 23.56 -3.41 -13.76
N ASP A 109 24.77 -3.63 -13.27
CA ASP A 109 25.81 -4.34 -14.00
C ASP A 109 25.79 -5.80 -13.51
N GLU A 110 25.13 -6.65 -14.27
CA GLU A 110 24.84 -8.04 -13.87
C GLU A 110 26.12 -8.85 -13.58
N ALA A 111 27.24 -8.50 -14.21
CA ALA A 111 28.52 -9.15 -13.99
C ALA A 111 29.08 -8.96 -12.56
N LYS A 112 28.57 -7.96 -11.82
CA LYS A 112 28.95 -7.68 -10.43
C LYS A 112 28.06 -8.35 -9.38
N TRP A 113 27.08 -9.14 -9.80
CA TRP A 113 26.11 -9.76 -8.90
C TRP A 113 26.37 -11.25 -8.73
N THR A 114 26.45 -11.70 -7.47
CA THR A 114 26.54 -13.13 -7.14
C THR A 114 25.24 -13.88 -7.46
N HIS A 115 24.10 -13.23 -7.21
CA HIS A 115 22.78 -13.69 -7.62
C HIS A 115 22.23 -12.76 -8.69
N PRO A 116 21.58 -13.24 -9.74
CA PRO A 116 21.00 -12.34 -10.76
C PRO A 116 20.10 -11.27 -10.13
N PRO A 117 20.23 -9.98 -10.51
CA PRO A 117 19.59 -8.86 -9.81
C PRO A 117 18.06 -8.91 -9.80
N LEU A 118 17.43 -9.61 -10.73
CA LEU A 118 15.97 -9.79 -10.77
C LEU A 118 15.51 -11.19 -10.34
N SER A 119 16.40 -12.00 -9.74
CA SER A 119 16.04 -13.37 -9.33
C SER A 119 15.20 -13.43 -8.06
N ALA A 120 15.30 -12.41 -7.20
CA ALA A 120 14.74 -12.45 -5.84
C ALA A 120 15.13 -13.73 -5.08
N THR A 121 16.40 -14.16 -5.21
CA THR A 121 16.90 -15.37 -4.59
C THR A 121 16.86 -15.25 -3.07
N ARG A 122 16.39 -16.31 -2.39
CA ARG A 122 16.49 -16.43 -0.94
C ARG A 122 17.63 -17.38 -0.61
N ASP A 123 18.62 -16.89 0.11
CA ASP A 123 19.76 -17.67 0.55
C ASP A 123 20.32 -17.13 1.87
N GLY A 124 20.75 -18.01 2.78
CA GLY A 124 21.37 -17.65 4.04
C GLY A 124 20.56 -16.73 4.95
N GLY A 125 19.22 -16.69 4.82
CA GLY A 125 18.33 -15.80 5.57
C GLY A 125 18.12 -14.42 4.92
N TYR A 126 18.68 -14.19 3.74
CA TYR A 126 18.56 -12.95 2.97
C TYR A 126 17.73 -13.13 1.70
N VAL A 127 17.22 -12.00 1.18
CA VAL A 127 16.67 -11.90 -0.17
C VAL A 127 17.63 -11.05 -1.00
N TYR A 128 18.07 -11.57 -2.12
CA TYR A 128 19.02 -10.92 -3.02
C TYR A 128 18.26 -10.41 -4.26
N GLY A 129 18.46 -9.14 -4.57
CA GLY A 129 17.87 -8.53 -5.77
C GLY A 129 18.03 -7.02 -5.82
N ARG A 130 17.88 -6.41 -7.01
CA ARG A 130 17.78 -4.98 -7.16
C ARG A 130 16.40 -4.52 -6.66
N GLY A 131 16.38 -3.50 -5.79
CA GLY A 131 15.15 -2.99 -5.17
C GLY A 131 14.75 -3.70 -3.87
N THR A 132 15.62 -4.55 -3.28
CA THR A 132 15.30 -5.26 -2.02
C THR A 132 15.19 -4.33 -0.82
N ILE A 133 15.86 -3.19 -0.83
CA ILE A 133 15.80 -2.18 0.24
C ILE A 133 15.57 -0.77 -0.30
N ASP A 134 15.33 -0.66 -1.62
CA ASP A 134 15.18 0.60 -2.34
C ASP A 134 14.44 0.34 -3.66
N ASP A 135 13.08 0.39 -3.65
CA ASP A 135 12.16 0.63 -2.52
C ASP A 135 10.99 -0.38 -2.55
N LYS A 136 11.21 -1.55 -3.21
CA LYS A 136 10.17 -2.58 -3.40
C LYS A 136 9.77 -3.29 -2.10
N ASP A 137 10.56 -3.18 -1.03
CA ASP A 137 10.18 -3.61 0.32
C ASP A 137 9.09 -2.69 0.91
N ASN A 138 9.28 -1.37 0.91
CA ASN A 138 8.27 -0.42 1.37
C ASN A 138 7.00 -0.49 0.50
N LEU A 139 7.16 -0.60 -0.82
CA LEU A 139 6.03 -0.80 -1.73
C LEU A 139 5.24 -2.07 -1.37
N THR A 140 5.93 -3.18 -1.08
CA THR A 140 5.29 -4.43 -0.66
C THR A 140 4.66 -4.30 0.73
N ALA A 141 5.33 -3.62 1.67
CA ALA A 141 4.79 -3.36 3.01
C ALA A 141 3.51 -2.52 2.94
N GLY A 142 3.50 -1.49 2.08
CA GLY A 142 2.31 -0.68 1.81
C GLY A 142 1.16 -1.51 1.24
N LEU A 143 1.42 -2.33 0.23
CA LEU A 143 0.44 -3.26 -0.34
C LEU A 143 -0.14 -4.19 0.74
N MET A 144 0.71 -4.86 1.53
CA MET A 144 0.27 -5.78 2.57
C MET A 144 -0.52 -5.08 3.68
N THR A 145 -0.17 -3.83 3.99
CA THR A 145 -0.94 -3.00 4.93
C THR A 145 -2.35 -2.78 4.40
N MET A 146 -2.53 -2.45 3.12
CA MET A 146 -3.85 -2.29 2.52
C MET A 146 -4.66 -3.59 2.59
N LEU A 147 -4.04 -4.73 2.28
CA LEU A 147 -4.71 -6.03 2.37
C LEU A 147 -5.18 -6.35 3.80
N LEU A 148 -4.32 -6.12 4.79
CA LEU A 148 -4.64 -6.36 6.20
C LEU A 148 -5.77 -5.47 6.71
N LEU A 149 -5.70 -4.17 6.46
CA LEU A 149 -6.75 -3.22 6.84
C LEU A 149 -8.11 -3.64 6.28
N LYS A 150 -8.13 -4.09 5.03
CA LYS A 150 -9.35 -4.56 4.36
C LYS A 150 -9.87 -5.86 4.94
N ARG A 151 -9.02 -6.89 5.08
CA ARG A 151 -9.39 -8.24 5.53
C ARG A 151 -9.85 -8.27 6.97
N LEU A 152 -9.18 -7.51 7.83
CA LEU A 152 -9.51 -7.40 9.24
C LEU A 152 -10.65 -6.41 9.52
N ASN A 153 -11.16 -5.75 8.47
CA ASN A 153 -12.20 -4.74 8.58
C ASN A 153 -11.90 -3.71 9.68
N VAL A 154 -10.64 -3.21 9.70
CA VAL A 154 -10.16 -2.28 10.73
C VAL A 154 -10.98 -0.99 10.69
N PRO A 155 -11.60 -0.56 11.79
CA PRO A 155 -12.30 0.71 11.82
C PRO A 155 -11.28 1.87 11.71
N LEU A 156 -11.42 2.68 10.66
CA LEU A 156 -10.51 3.76 10.34
C LEU A 156 -11.16 5.14 10.56
N ASP A 157 -10.50 6.02 11.30
CA ASP A 157 -10.92 7.43 11.47
C ASP A 157 -10.53 8.31 10.28
N ARG A 158 -9.66 7.82 9.41
CA ARG A 158 -9.17 8.50 8.20
C ARG A 158 -9.10 7.55 7.02
N ASP A 159 -9.16 8.10 5.83
CA ASP A 159 -8.83 7.32 4.63
C ASP A 159 -7.34 6.93 4.67
N VAL A 160 -7.02 5.74 4.18
CA VAL A 160 -5.64 5.33 3.91
C VAL A 160 -5.48 5.28 2.40
N ILE A 161 -4.55 6.08 1.90
CA ILE A 161 -4.17 6.16 0.50
C ILE A 161 -2.87 5.39 0.33
N PHE A 162 -2.78 4.54 -0.67
CA PHE A 162 -1.55 3.85 -1.05
C PHE A 162 -1.15 4.29 -2.46
N VAL A 163 0.11 4.66 -2.62
CA VAL A 163 0.70 5.05 -3.91
C VAL A 163 1.89 4.14 -4.21
N SER A 164 1.87 3.52 -5.40
CA SER A 164 3.05 2.97 -6.03
C SER A 164 3.55 4.01 -7.03
N GLU A 165 4.61 4.70 -6.66
CA GLU A 165 5.19 5.80 -7.45
C GLU A 165 6.10 5.26 -8.54
N SER A 166 6.20 6.00 -9.65
CA SER A 166 7.13 5.76 -10.74
C SER A 166 8.21 6.84 -10.78
N GLY A 167 9.41 6.49 -11.24
CA GLY A 167 10.43 7.45 -11.62
C GLY A 167 11.09 8.22 -10.48
N GLU A 168 11.07 7.71 -9.27
CA GLU A 168 11.80 8.30 -8.14
C GLU A 168 13.30 8.38 -8.46
N GLU A 169 13.86 7.32 -8.99
CA GLU A 169 15.27 7.14 -9.38
C GLU A 169 15.69 8.02 -10.61
N GLY A 170 15.43 9.32 -10.50
CA GLY A 170 15.89 10.32 -11.47
C GLY A 170 14.89 10.75 -12.54
N SER A 171 13.62 10.45 -12.41
CA SER A 171 12.56 10.84 -13.35
C SER A 171 11.27 11.31 -12.66
N SER A 172 11.37 12.01 -11.54
CA SER A 172 10.25 12.44 -10.69
C SER A 172 9.09 13.15 -11.42
N GLY A 173 9.34 13.66 -12.63
CA GLY A 173 8.30 14.27 -13.46
C GLY A 173 7.21 13.31 -13.94
N VAL A 174 7.45 11.98 -13.98
CA VAL A 174 6.43 10.97 -14.29
C VAL A 174 5.80 10.39 -13.02
N GLY A 175 6.46 10.52 -11.86
CA GLY A 175 6.04 10.08 -10.53
C GLY A 175 5.36 11.17 -9.74
N ILE A 176 5.92 11.52 -8.57
CA ILE A 176 5.32 12.48 -7.63
C ILE A 176 5.05 13.84 -8.27
N GLY A 177 5.93 14.31 -9.16
CA GLY A 177 5.73 15.56 -9.87
C GLY A 177 4.45 15.57 -10.72
N TYR A 178 4.18 14.46 -11.42
CA TYR A 178 2.93 14.27 -12.16
C TYR A 178 1.72 14.17 -11.21
N LEU A 179 1.83 13.37 -10.14
CA LEU A 179 0.76 13.18 -9.19
C LEU A 179 0.35 14.48 -8.49
N VAL A 180 1.33 15.29 -8.07
CA VAL A 180 1.06 16.59 -7.43
C VAL A 180 0.41 17.56 -8.41
N LYS A 181 0.80 17.53 -9.68
CA LYS A 181 0.27 18.45 -10.69
C LYS A 181 -1.14 18.08 -11.14
N GLU A 182 -1.40 16.81 -11.42
CA GLU A 182 -2.61 16.36 -12.11
C GLU A 182 -3.59 15.59 -11.19
N HIS A 183 -3.11 15.02 -10.08
CA HIS A 183 -3.85 14.12 -9.19
C HIS A 183 -3.76 14.50 -7.70
N PHE A 184 -3.41 15.75 -7.39
CA PHE A 184 -3.27 16.16 -5.99
C PHE A 184 -4.49 15.86 -5.11
N PRO A 185 -5.74 16.06 -5.55
CA PRO A 185 -6.91 15.74 -4.73
C PRO A 185 -7.02 14.26 -4.34
N GLU A 186 -6.49 13.36 -5.16
CA GLU A 186 -6.50 11.92 -4.88
C GLU A 186 -5.44 11.52 -3.85
N ILE A 187 -4.37 12.31 -3.69
CA ILE A 187 -3.25 12.01 -2.78
C ILE A 187 -3.13 12.99 -1.61
N ASP A 188 -3.98 14.04 -1.54
CA ASP A 188 -3.96 15.02 -0.44
C ASP A 188 -4.18 14.32 0.91
N ALA A 189 -3.20 14.47 1.80
CA ALA A 189 -3.17 13.79 3.09
C ALA A 189 -2.61 14.70 4.20
N GLU A 190 -2.90 14.36 5.46
CA GLU A 190 -2.34 15.04 6.62
C GLU A 190 -0.88 14.62 6.88
N TYR A 191 -0.61 13.34 6.65
CA TYR A 191 0.70 12.73 6.81
C TYR A 191 1.03 11.87 5.60
N CYS A 192 2.32 11.80 5.27
CA CYS A 192 2.87 10.89 4.29
C CYS A 192 3.92 10.00 4.95
N LEU A 193 3.77 8.68 4.78
CA LEU A 193 4.78 7.68 5.09
C LEU A 193 5.38 7.24 3.77
N ALA A 194 6.65 7.56 3.56
CA ALA A 194 7.42 7.20 2.38
C ALA A 194 8.82 6.79 2.81
N GLU A 195 9.63 6.35 1.86
CA GLU A 195 11.04 6.18 2.14
C GLU A 195 11.72 7.54 2.40
N GLY A 196 12.96 7.47 2.87
CA GLY A 196 13.79 8.62 3.11
C GLY A 196 14.01 8.86 4.60
N GLY A 197 14.65 9.99 4.83
CA GLY A 197 15.11 10.32 6.16
C GLY A 197 16.56 9.89 6.36
N GLY A 198 17.22 10.61 7.22
CA GLY A 198 18.61 10.37 7.58
C GLY A 198 18.92 11.04 8.89
N VAL A 199 19.94 10.53 9.56
CA VAL A 199 20.50 11.15 10.75
C VAL A 199 21.87 11.70 10.40
N THR A 200 22.00 13.02 10.44
CA THR A 200 23.28 13.67 10.22
C THR A 200 23.90 14.04 11.56
N ARG A 201 25.16 13.66 11.74
CA ARG A 201 25.94 14.06 12.93
C ARG A 201 27.00 15.08 12.53
N ILE A 202 26.81 16.32 12.97
CA ILE A 202 27.75 17.43 12.72
C ILE A 202 28.32 17.90 14.06
N GLY A 203 29.64 17.90 14.20
CA GLY A 203 30.30 18.32 15.43
C GLY A 203 29.90 17.51 16.67
N GLY A 204 29.56 16.24 16.50
CA GLY A 204 29.13 15.34 17.58
C GLY A 204 27.65 15.45 17.96
N GLN A 205 26.89 16.37 17.36
CA GLN A 205 25.44 16.54 17.58
C GLN A 205 24.63 15.93 16.44
N VAL A 206 23.56 15.24 16.80
CA VAL A 206 22.54 14.76 15.84
C VAL A 206 21.70 15.97 15.41
N LYS A 207 21.47 16.11 14.11
CA LYS A 207 20.64 17.17 13.52
C LYS A 207 19.58 16.55 12.63
#